data_cdb3683b056dd1ab8e1903dbd37c6b4a
#
_entry.id   cdb3683b056dd1ab8e1903dbd37c6b4a
#
_cell.length_a   1.000
_cell.length_b   1.000
_cell.length_c   1.000
_cell.angle_alpha   90.00
_cell.angle_beta   90.00
_cell.angle_gamma   90.00
#
_symmetry.space_group_name_H-M   'P 1'
#
loop_
_entity.id
_entity.type
_entity.pdbx_description
1 polymer ?
#
loop_
_entity_poly.entity_id
_entity_poly.type
_entity_poly.pdbx_seq_one_letter_code
_entity_poly.pdbx_strand_id
1 'polypeptide(L)'
;MSGNGIKEFVVVETQSPIYGGRSFGEVGQYESLSGYVVGAADPNDPKNAGLVNLDKAPRNSDGLVEYKTDVTILRPVDPSKGNDWVFYEILNRGQKRAICRVNSGPAVNTADTAGDAGTGYLMNEGYTIVWTG
;
A
#
# COMPACT_ATOMS: atom_id res chain seq x y z
N MET A 1 14.81 19.86 -10.33
CA MET A 1 14.25 18.58 -9.84
C MET A 1 13.23 18.09 -10.85
N SER A 2 13.20 16.79 -11.12
CA SER A 2 12.10 16.19 -11.91
C SER A 2 10.79 16.47 -11.23
N GLY A 3 9.79 16.95 -12.00
CA GLY A 3 8.42 17.11 -11.50
C GLY A 3 7.69 15.77 -11.22
N ASN A 4 8.34 14.66 -11.56
CA ASN A 4 7.77 13.31 -11.42
C ASN A 4 7.81 12.78 -9.99
N GLY A 5 6.84 11.93 -9.66
CA GLY A 5 6.82 11.12 -8.46
C GLY A 5 5.76 11.53 -7.45
N ILE A 6 5.79 10.83 -6.33
CA ILE A 6 4.86 11.08 -5.21
C ILE A 6 5.26 12.39 -4.53
N LYS A 7 4.27 13.25 -4.30
CA LYS A 7 4.41 14.56 -3.65
C LYS A 7 3.94 14.54 -2.21
N GLU A 8 2.90 13.76 -1.95
CA GLU A 8 2.25 13.72 -0.64
C GLU A 8 1.69 12.31 -0.37
N PHE A 9 1.78 11.89 0.87
CA PHE A 9 1.07 10.73 1.40
C PHE A 9 0.17 11.18 2.55
N VAL A 10 -1.14 11.00 2.38
CA VAL A 10 -2.16 11.38 3.37
C VAL A 10 -2.70 10.13 4.02
N VAL A 11 -2.47 9.96 5.33
CA VAL A 11 -3.11 8.92 6.13
C VAL A 11 -4.47 9.44 6.58
N VAL A 12 -5.53 8.73 6.18
CA VAL A 12 -6.92 9.05 6.53
C VAL A 12 -7.36 8.29 7.78
N GLU A 13 -6.93 7.04 7.89
CA GLU A 13 -7.33 6.15 8.98
C GLU A 13 -6.14 5.30 9.44
N THR A 14 -6.04 5.12 10.75
CA THR A 14 -5.12 4.15 11.38
C THR A 14 -5.92 3.22 12.27
N GLN A 15 -5.82 1.91 12.02
CA GLN A 15 -6.40 0.87 12.87
C GLN A 15 -5.25 0.12 13.56
N SER A 16 -5.20 0.14 14.88
CA SER A 16 -4.12 -0.47 15.65
C SER A 16 -4.66 -0.99 17.00
N PRO A 17 -4.50 -2.30 17.31
CA PRO A 17 -4.07 -3.34 16.39
C PRO A 17 -5.18 -3.81 15.44
N ILE A 18 -4.79 -4.51 14.38
CA ILE A 18 -5.70 -5.23 13.46
C ILE A 18 -5.72 -6.73 13.77
N TYR A 19 -6.46 -7.52 12.98
CA TYR A 19 -6.61 -8.97 13.14
C TYR A 19 -7.08 -9.40 14.53
N GLY A 20 -8.02 -8.63 15.12
CA GLY A 20 -8.55 -8.90 16.46
C GLY A 20 -7.48 -8.86 17.56
N GLY A 21 -6.37 -8.16 17.33
CA GLY A 21 -5.24 -8.07 18.26
C GLY A 21 -4.30 -9.28 18.24
N ARG A 22 -4.39 -10.15 17.23
CA ARG A 22 -3.49 -11.30 17.07
C ARG A 22 -2.03 -10.85 17.04
N SER A 23 -1.18 -11.57 17.78
CA SER A 23 0.26 -11.41 17.77
C SER A 23 0.91 -12.46 16.85
N PHE A 24 1.93 -12.06 16.10
CA PHE A 24 2.62 -12.89 15.11
C PHE A 24 4.05 -13.16 15.54
N GLY A 25 4.26 -14.29 16.27
CA GLY A 25 5.57 -14.70 16.74
C GLY A 25 6.31 -13.59 17.49
N GLU A 26 7.59 -13.43 17.20
CA GLU A 26 8.44 -12.39 17.78
C GLU A 26 8.17 -10.98 17.25
N VAL A 27 7.44 -10.87 16.14
CA VAL A 27 7.10 -9.59 15.50
C VAL A 27 6.03 -8.84 16.27
N GLY A 28 5.07 -9.56 16.86
CA GLY A 28 3.99 -8.96 17.63
C GLY A 28 2.77 -8.60 16.77
N GLN A 29 2.05 -7.58 17.22
CA GLN A 29 0.81 -7.13 16.58
C GLN A 29 1.08 -6.28 15.34
N TYR A 30 0.07 -6.18 14.47
CA TYR A 30 0.09 -5.37 13.26
C TYR A 30 -0.94 -4.24 13.33
N GLU A 31 -0.68 -3.19 12.58
CA GLU A 31 -1.59 -2.08 12.36
C GLU A 31 -1.81 -1.83 10.87
N SER A 32 -2.89 -1.15 10.53
CA SER A 32 -3.24 -0.73 9.17
C SER A 32 -3.29 0.79 9.09
N LEU A 33 -2.61 1.33 8.07
CA LEU A 33 -2.75 2.73 7.67
C LEU A 33 -3.43 2.75 6.31
N SER A 34 -4.53 3.47 6.20
CA SER A 34 -5.27 3.67 4.95
C SER A 34 -5.31 5.13 4.59
N GLY A 35 -5.16 5.44 3.33
CA GLY A 35 -5.17 6.80 2.84
C GLY A 35 -4.91 6.85 1.34
N TYR A 36 -4.24 7.89 0.90
CA TYR A 36 -3.93 8.08 -0.51
C TYR A 36 -2.60 8.80 -0.72
N VAL A 37 -2.03 8.61 -1.89
CA VAL A 37 -0.91 9.42 -2.37
C VAL A 37 -1.37 10.36 -3.46
N VAL A 38 -0.77 11.53 -3.47
CA VAL A 38 -0.84 12.49 -4.58
C VAL A 38 0.52 12.51 -5.24
N GLY A 39 0.52 12.36 -6.54
CA GLY A 39 1.75 12.42 -7.33
C GLY A 39 1.58 13.29 -8.56
N ALA A 40 2.68 13.50 -9.26
CA ALA A 40 2.69 14.24 -10.51
C ALA A 40 3.60 13.57 -11.52
N ALA A 41 3.23 13.69 -12.80
CA ALA A 41 4.02 13.23 -13.93
C ALA A 41 4.24 14.38 -14.91
N ASP A 42 5.50 14.57 -15.33
CA ASP A 42 5.84 15.52 -16.37
C ASP A 42 5.61 14.89 -17.75
N PRO A 43 4.64 15.38 -18.54
CA PRO A 43 4.39 14.83 -19.86
C PRO A 43 5.53 15.10 -20.87
N ASN A 44 6.47 15.97 -20.55
CA ASN A 44 7.63 16.27 -21.39
C ASN A 44 8.88 15.45 -21.00
N ASP A 45 8.84 14.73 -19.87
CA ASP A 45 9.96 13.86 -19.48
C ASP A 45 10.01 12.63 -20.41
N PRO A 46 11.15 12.39 -21.10
CA PRO A 46 11.30 11.22 -21.97
C PRO A 46 11.01 9.87 -21.29
N LYS A 47 11.19 9.77 -19.97
CA LYS A 47 10.85 8.57 -19.19
C LYS A 47 9.36 8.25 -19.20
N ASN A 48 8.53 9.27 -19.43
CA ASN A 48 7.06 9.15 -19.46
C ASN A 48 6.52 8.95 -20.89
N ALA A 49 7.37 8.89 -21.90
CA ALA A 49 6.95 8.77 -23.32
C ALA A 49 6.10 7.52 -23.61
N GLY A 50 6.21 6.48 -22.77
CA GLY A 50 5.38 5.27 -22.89
C GLY A 50 3.98 5.39 -22.27
N LEU A 51 3.68 6.48 -21.56
CA LEU A 51 2.37 6.70 -20.94
C LEU A 51 1.40 7.29 -21.99
N VAL A 52 0.48 6.44 -22.44
CA VAL A 52 -0.47 6.80 -23.49
C VAL A 52 -1.38 7.96 -23.06
N ASN A 53 -1.48 8.99 -23.91
CA ASN A 53 -2.32 10.17 -23.70
C ASN A 53 -1.95 11.04 -22.46
N LEU A 54 -0.79 10.87 -21.88
CA LEU A 54 -0.34 11.74 -20.78
C LEU A 54 -0.26 13.22 -21.24
N ASP A 55 0.14 13.44 -22.48
CA ASP A 55 0.22 14.76 -23.12
C ASP A 55 -1.14 15.46 -23.26
N LYS A 56 -2.23 14.69 -23.28
CA LYS A 56 -3.62 15.16 -23.40
C LYS A 56 -4.33 15.36 -22.08
N ALA A 57 -3.73 14.90 -20.99
CA ALA A 57 -4.32 15.03 -19.66
C ALA A 57 -4.26 16.49 -19.17
N PRO A 58 -5.24 16.92 -18.33
CA PRO A 58 -5.19 18.23 -17.70
C PRO A 58 -3.89 18.44 -16.93
N ARG A 59 -3.35 19.65 -17.02
CA ARG A 59 -2.10 20.03 -16.33
C ARG A 59 -2.37 21.04 -15.23
N ASN A 60 -1.63 20.96 -14.16
CA ASN A 60 -1.64 21.97 -13.11
C ASN A 60 -0.83 23.22 -13.53
N SER A 61 -0.71 24.21 -12.61
CA SER A 61 0.02 25.45 -12.85
C SER A 61 1.50 25.25 -13.22
N ASP A 62 2.09 24.14 -12.81
CA ASP A 62 3.49 23.80 -13.09
C ASP A 62 3.65 22.99 -14.39
N GLY A 63 2.55 22.79 -15.13
CA GLY A 63 2.54 22.02 -16.37
C GLY A 63 2.58 20.51 -16.19
N LEU A 64 2.40 20.00 -14.97
CA LEU A 64 2.43 18.60 -14.62
C LEU A 64 1.03 17.99 -14.60
N VAL A 65 0.93 16.71 -14.90
CA VAL A 65 -0.30 15.93 -14.73
C VAL A 65 -0.33 15.35 -13.32
N GLU A 66 -1.30 15.75 -12.52
CA GLU A 66 -1.49 15.22 -11.18
C GLU A 66 -2.28 13.92 -11.21
N TYR A 67 -1.93 13.00 -10.31
CA TYR A 67 -2.67 11.77 -10.08
C TYR A 67 -2.84 11.51 -8.59
N LYS A 68 -3.88 10.77 -8.25
CA LYS A 68 -4.18 10.32 -6.90
C LYS A 68 -4.48 8.83 -6.94
N THR A 69 -3.93 8.08 -5.98
CA THR A 69 -4.23 6.65 -5.83
C THR A 69 -4.37 6.29 -4.36
N ASP A 70 -5.28 5.37 -4.07
CA ASP A 70 -5.46 4.86 -2.72
C ASP A 70 -4.28 3.98 -2.31
N VAL A 71 -3.97 3.99 -1.02
CA VAL A 71 -2.89 3.20 -0.42
C VAL A 71 -3.38 2.58 0.88
N THR A 72 -3.10 1.29 1.05
CA THR A 72 -3.23 0.61 2.34
C THR A 72 -1.87 -0.01 2.70
N ILE A 73 -1.45 0.20 3.94
CA ILE A 73 -0.20 -0.34 4.49
C ILE A 73 -0.52 -1.16 5.73
N LEU A 74 -0.08 -2.42 5.75
CA LEU A 74 -0.03 -3.22 6.98
C LEU A 74 1.42 -3.32 7.44
N ARG A 75 1.68 -3.01 8.70
CA ARG A 75 3.03 -3.06 9.26
C ARG A 75 3.00 -3.50 10.72
N PRO A 76 4.13 -3.97 11.29
CA PRO A 76 4.24 -4.18 12.72
C PRO A 76 3.93 -2.91 13.51
N VAL A 77 3.19 -3.04 14.62
CA VAL A 77 2.94 -1.92 15.56
C VAL A 77 4.26 -1.37 16.11
N ASP A 78 5.20 -2.28 16.38
CA ASP A 78 6.58 -1.92 16.68
C ASP A 78 7.43 -2.05 15.39
N PRO A 79 7.80 -0.95 14.73
CA PRO A 79 8.55 -1.00 13.49
C PRO A 79 9.91 -1.69 13.59
N SER A 80 10.52 -1.68 14.79
CA SER A 80 11.82 -2.33 15.03
C SER A 80 11.76 -3.86 14.93
N LYS A 81 10.56 -4.44 14.94
CA LYS A 81 10.30 -5.87 14.79
C LYS A 81 10.07 -6.30 13.35
N GLY A 82 9.98 -5.35 12.42
CA GLY A 82 9.89 -5.65 10.99
C GLY A 82 11.21 -6.16 10.41
N ASN A 83 11.13 -6.79 9.24
CA ASN A 83 12.29 -7.32 8.52
C ASN A 83 12.85 -6.34 7.46
N ASP A 84 12.36 -5.11 7.41
CA ASP A 84 12.71 -4.05 6.45
C ASP A 84 12.37 -4.37 4.98
N TRP A 85 11.55 -5.41 4.74
CA TRP A 85 11.06 -5.75 3.41
C TRP A 85 9.61 -5.35 3.22
N VAL A 86 9.31 -4.90 2.01
CA VAL A 86 7.95 -4.56 1.58
C VAL A 86 7.44 -5.63 0.61
N PHE A 87 6.28 -6.20 0.94
CA PHE A 87 5.50 -7.00 0.00
C PHE A 87 4.48 -6.07 -0.67
N TYR A 88 4.74 -5.71 -1.92
CA TYR A 88 3.91 -4.76 -2.66
C TYR A 88 3.00 -5.46 -3.65
N GLU A 89 1.72 -5.10 -3.63
CA GLU A 89 0.72 -5.61 -4.56
C GLU A 89 -0.10 -4.46 -5.15
N ILE A 90 -0.21 -4.45 -6.48
CA ILE A 90 -1.18 -3.60 -7.19
C ILE A 90 -2.52 -4.33 -7.18
N LEU A 91 -3.58 -3.64 -6.74
CA LEU A 91 -4.91 -4.22 -6.62
C LEU A 91 -5.43 -4.70 -7.97
N ASN A 92 -6.02 -5.90 -7.99
CA ASN A 92 -6.75 -6.42 -9.13
C ASN A 92 -8.26 -6.22 -8.92
N ARG A 93 -8.84 -5.22 -9.59
CA ARG A 93 -10.25 -4.86 -9.45
C ARG A 93 -10.63 -4.57 -7.99
N GLY A 94 -9.78 -3.82 -7.29
CA GLY A 94 -9.99 -3.45 -5.90
C GLY A 94 -9.82 -4.58 -4.87
N GLN A 95 -9.27 -5.74 -5.26
CA GLN A 95 -9.14 -6.88 -4.35
C GLN A 95 -7.71 -7.09 -3.90
N LYS A 96 -7.54 -7.15 -2.59
CA LYS A 96 -6.29 -7.49 -1.91
C LYS A 96 -6.09 -9.01 -1.93
N ARG A 97 -5.08 -9.50 -2.63
CA ARG A 97 -4.84 -10.93 -2.81
C ARG A 97 -3.64 -11.47 -2.04
N ALA A 98 -2.72 -10.61 -1.60
CA ALA A 98 -1.50 -11.02 -0.92
C ALA A 98 -1.79 -11.97 0.25
N ILE A 99 -2.71 -11.61 1.14
CA ILE A 99 -3.02 -12.41 2.33
C ILE A 99 -3.64 -13.76 1.96
N CYS A 100 -4.65 -13.77 1.09
CA CYS A 100 -5.30 -15.04 0.76
C CYS A 100 -4.37 -15.97 -0.04
N ARG A 101 -3.45 -15.45 -0.82
CA ARG A 101 -2.54 -16.27 -1.63
C ARG A 101 -1.29 -16.72 -0.88
N VAL A 102 -0.68 -15.83 -0.12
CA VAL A 102 0.59 -16.14 0.57
C VAL A 102 0.34 -16.75 1.94
N ASN A 103 -0.66 -16.24 2.67
CA ASN A 103 -0.97 -16.73 4.01
C ASN A 103 -2.08 -17.79 4.03
N SER A 104 -2.60 -18.22 2.87
CA SER A 104 -3.76 -19.13 2.79
C SER A 104 -4.96 -18.62 3.60
N GLY A 105 -5.16 -17.31 3.62
CA GLY A 105 -6.25 -16.65 4.31
C GLY A 105 -7.54 -16.61 3.49
N PRO A 106 -8.62 -16.08 4.06
CA PRO A 106 -9.84 -15.82 3.32
C PRO A 106 -9.64 -14.74 2.26
N ALA A 107 -10.45 -14.76 1.20
CA ALA A 107 -10.40 -13.75 0.14
C ALA A 107 -11.21 -12.51 0.55
N VAL A 108 -10.74 -11.81 1.58
CA VAL A 108 -11.36 -10.59 2.11
C VAL A 108 -10.40 -9.41 1.99
N ASN A 109 -10.95 -8.20 1.98
CA ASN A 109 -10.14 -6.97 1.97
C ASN A 109 -9.91 -6.40 3.38
N THR A 110 -10.57 -6.99 4.38
CA THR A 110 -10.52 -6.57 5.79
C THR A 110 -9.42 -7.28 6.57
N ALA A 111 -9.11 -6.74 7.72
CA ALA A 111 -8.18 -7.29 8.70
C ALA A 111 -8.79 -7.26 10.11
N ASP A 112 -10.08 -7.57 10.19
CA ASP A 112 -10.88 -7.36 11.41
C ASP A 112 -10.69 -8.49 12.41
N THR A 113 -10.68 -9.73 11.93
CA THR A 113 -10.57 -10.92 12.78
C THR A 113 -9.23 -11.61 12.69
N ALA A 114 -8.86 -12.35 13.71
CA ALA A 114 -7.62 -13.14 13.72
C ALA A 114 -7.55 -14.14 12.54
N GLY A 115 -8.69 -14.64 12.07
CA GLY A 115 -8.79 -15.56 10.93
C GLY A 115 -8.48 -14.91 9.58
N ASP A 116 -8.67 -13.62 9.45
CA ASP A 116 -8.41 -12.89 8.19
C ASP A 116 -6.92 -12.92 7.81
N ALA A 117 -6.04 -13.12 8.77
CA ALA A 117 -4.60 -13.26 8.54
C ALA A 117 -4.19 -14.62 7.94
N GLY A 118 -5.10 -15.61 7.90
CA GLY A 118 -4.75 -16.98 7.49
C GLY A 118 -3.68 -17.58 8.39
N THR A 119 -2.65 -18.18 7.79
CA THR A 119 -1.50 -18.73 8.55
C THR A 119 -0.67 -17.63 9.24
N GLY A 120 -0.77 -16.39 8.79
CA GLY A 120 0.03 -15.28 9.31
C GLY A 120 1.46 -15.25 8.80
N TYR A 121 1.80 -15.98 7.76
CA TYR A 121 3.18 -16.13 7.29
C TYR A 121 3.89 -14.79 7.07
N LEU A 122 3.32 -13.89 6.26
CA LEU A 122 3.95 -12.59 5.99
C LEU A 122 4.17 -11.76 7.25
N MET A 123 3.24 -11.84 8.22
CA MET A 123 3.35 -11.12 9.48
C MET A 123 4.35 -11.78 10.44
N ASN A 124 4.39 -13.10 10.51
CA ASN A 124 5.39 -13.82 11.31
C ASN A 124 6.82 -13.54 10.82
N GLU A 125 6.98 -13.34 9.51
CA GLU A 125 8.27 -12.98 8.90
C GLU A 125 8.57 -11.48 8.96
N GLY A 126 7.65 -10.65 9.46
CA GLY A 126 7.87 -9.23 9.70
C GLY A 126 7.76 -8.33 8.48
N TYR A 127 7.12 -8.77 7.41
CA TYR A 127 6.92 -7.93 6.22
C TYR A 127 6.00 -6.74 6.47
N THR A 128 6.32 -5.62 5.85
CA THR A 128 5.35 -4.55 5.59
C THR A 128 4.63 -4.88 4.28
N ILE A 129 3.30 -4.81 4.27
CA ILE A 129 2.49 -5.13 3.10
C ILE A 129 1.85 -3.85 2.60
N VAL A 130 1.99 -3.57 1.31
CA VAL A 130 1.49 -2.34 0.70
C VAL A 130 0.62 -2.66 -0.52
N TRP A 131 -0.56 -2.06 -0.57
CA TRP A 131 -1.45 -2.08 -1.71
C TRP A 131 -1.68 -0.69 -2.26
N THR A 132 -1.75 -0.57 -3.58
CA THR A 132 -2.17 0.65 -4.29
C THR A 132 -3.18 0.32 -5.39
N GLY A 133 -4.06 1.30 -5.71
CA GLY A 133 -5.02 1.19 -6.82
C GLY A 133 -6.43 1.56 -6.47
#